data_55615e59e1b271f880ab461a2a2692bf
#
_entry.id   55615e59e1b271f880ab461a2a2692bf
#
_cell.length_a   1.000
_cell.length_b   1.000
_cell.length_c   1.000
_cell.angle_alpha   90.00
_cell.angle_beta   90.00
_cell.angle_gamma   90.00
#
_symmetry.space_group_name_H-M   'P 1'
#
loop_
_entity.id
_entity.type
_entity.pdbx_description
1 polymer ?
#
loop_
_entity_poly.entity_id
_entity_poly.type
_entity_poly.pdbx_seq_one_letter_code
_entity_poly.pdbx_strand_id
1 'polypeptide(L)'
;MKNLLSVLRSDGVEADLIQVIETVIDASKEIAFRVRQGALAGVLGSTQDENIQGETQKQLDIISNQLLKDLLLACAPVAALASEEEDTIVAANPVGKYVVAFDPLDGSSNIDINGQIGTIFSIYRALDSVPHNSELQFNQKGSQQACAGYVLYGPSTLLVITTGKGTRCFTLDSTQGNFLLTADTIQIAKDTQEFAINMSNSRFWNEDMRCYIDDLILGETGPRQKRYNMRWNAAMVGDVHRVLTRGGIFLYPSDNRNAKQPVKLRLLYEANPMAMLIENAGGKGWSEQQRILDIQPQQLHERVAVILGSANEVNECLTYLHAHQSDSGGVC
;
A
#
# COMPACT_ATOMS: atom_id res chain seq x y z
N MET A 1 -20.16 18.56 -5.25
CA MET A 1 -19.66 17.25 -4.81
C MET A 1 -19.45 17.27 -3.30
N LYS A 2 -19.57 16.12 -2.62
CA LYS A 2 -19.24 16.03 -1.18
C LYS A 2 -17.71 16.09 -1.02
N ASN A 3 -17.24 16.80 -0.01
CA ASN A 3 -15.82 16.76 0.37
C ASN A 3 -15.53 15.62 1.35
N LEU A 4 -14.25 15.30 1.54
CA LEU A 4 -13.80 14.22 2.42
C LEU A 4 -14.42 14.31 3.82
N LEU A 5 -14.32 15.47 4.47
CA LEU A 5 -14.84 15.68 5.81
C LEU A 5 -16.33 15.41 5.94
N SER A 6 -17.12 15.88 4.97
CA SER A 6 -18.57 15.67 5.00
C SER A 6 -18.92 14.19 4.90
N VAL A 7 -18.13 13.41 4.16
CA VAL A 7 -18.30 11.95 4.02
C VAL A 7 -17.91 11.26 5.33
N LEU A 8 -16.74 11.53 5.88
CA LEU A 8 -16.27 10.91 7.13
C LEU A 8 -17.24 11.19 8.30
N ARG A 9 -17.74 12.42 8.42
CA ARG A 9 -18.75 12.79 9.43
C ARG A 9 -20.07 12.06 9.22
N SER A 10 -20.53 11.94 7.97
CA SER A 10 -21.78 11.22 7.68
C SER A 10 -21.68 9.73 7.97
N ASP A 11 -20.46 9.15 7.90
CA ASP A 11 -20.17 7.77 8.27
C ASP A 11 -20.04 7.56 9.79
N GLY A 12 -20.09 8.63 10.57
CA GLY A 12 -19.93 8.55 12.02
C GLY A 12 -18.50 8.25 12.46
N VAL A 13 -17.50 8.65 11.67
CA VAL A 13 -16.09 8.53 12.04
C VAL A 13 -15.81 9.47 13.23
N GLU A 14 -15.06 8.98 14.22
CA GLU A 14 -14.71 9.76 15.41
C GLU A 14 -13.93 11.03 15.06
N ALA A 15 -14.18 12.12 15.77
CA ALA A 15 -13.56 13.42 15.50
C ALA A 15 -12.03 13.37 15.57
N ASP A 16 -11.47 12.64 16.53
CA ASP A 16 -10.01 12.47 16.65
C ASP A 16 -9.42 11.71 15.45
N LEU A 17 -10.10 10.67 14.95
CA LEU A 17 -9.65 9.95 13.74
C LEU A 17 -9.77 10.85 12.50
N ILE A 18 -10.83 11.65 12.39
CA ILE A 18 -10.97 12.62 11.31
C ILE A 18 -9.79 13.60 11.33
N GLN A 19 -9.40 14.11 12.50
CA GLN A 19 -8.26 15.02 12.64
C GLN A 19 -6.94 14.37 12.18
N VAL A 20 -6.69 13.10 12.53
CA VAL A 20 -5.50 12.38 12.06
C VAL A 20 -5.52 12.22 10.54
N ILE A 21 -6.67 11.82 9.96
CA ILE A 21 -6.83 11.69 8.50
C ILE A 21 -6.57 13.04 7.82
N GLU A 22 -7.17 14.14 8.31
CA GLU A 22 -6.94 15.48 7.75
C GLU A 22 -5.47 15.88 7.79
N THR A 23 -4.76 15.56 8.87
CA THR A 23 -3.33 15.86 9.01
C THR A 23 -2.49 15.13 7.95
N VAL A 24 -2.76 13.83 7.71
CA VAL A 24 -2.10 13.07 6.62
C VAL A 24 -2.42 13.71 5.26
N ILE A 25 -3.68 14.10 5.05
CA ILE A 25 -4.13 14.69 3.79
C ILE A 25 -3.52 16.07 3.54
N ASP A 26 -3.33 16.87 4.58
CA ASP A 26 -2.71 18.19 4.44
C ASP A 26 -1.21 18.05 4.08
N ALA A 27 -0.48 17.10 4.69
CA ALA A 27 0.87 16.75 4.24
C ALA A 27 0.87 16.32 2.77
N SER A 28 -0.07 15.45 2.38
CA SER A 28 -0.16 14.94 1.01
C SER A 28 -0.49 16.02 -0.02
N LYS A 29 -1.23 17.07 0.34
CA LYS A 29 -1.47 18.23 -0.56
C LYS A 29 -0.17 19.00 -0.85
N GLU A 30 0.66 19.21 0.17
CA GLU A 30 1.97 19.86 0.00
C GLU A 30 2.92 18.98 -0.83
N ILE A 31 2.94 17.65 -0.57
CA ILE A 31 3.70 16.70 -1.39
C ILE A 31 3.22 16.77 -2.85
N ALA A 32 1.90 16.74 -3.10
CA ALA A 32 1.32 16.84 -4.43
C ALA A 32 1.72 18.13 -5.15
N PHE A 33 1.80 19.24 -4.42
CA PHE A 33 2.28 20.51 -4.98
C PHE A 33 3.74 20.39 -5.43
N ARG A 34 4.63 19.84 -4.59
CA ARG A 34 6.06 19.67 -4.90
C ARG A 34 6.29 18.68 -6.05
N VAL A 35 5.57 17.57 -6.06
CA VAL A 35 5.60 16.58 -7.17
C VAL A 35 5.28 17.24 -8.49
N ARG A 36 4.25 18.10 -8.55
CA ARG A 36 3.89 18.82 -9.79
C ARG A 36 4.93 19.82 -10.25
N GLN A 37 5.71 20.40 -9.32
CA GLN A 37 6.79 21.31 -9.68
C GLN A 37 8.01 20.55 -10.22
N GLY A 38 8.19 19.28 -9.82
CA GLY A 38 9.29 18.43 -10.31
C GLY A 38 10.65 19.13 -10.24
N ALA A 39 11.34 19.20 -11.37
CA ALA A 39 12.66 19.84 -11.46
C ALA A 39 12.67 21.31 -11.05
N LEU A 40 11.56 22.03 -11.20
CA LEU A 40 11.47 23.44 -10.82
C LEU A 40 11.54 23.65 -9.30
N ALA A 41 11.10 22.67 -8.52
CA ALA A 41 11.19 22.70 -7.06
C ALA A 41 12.53 22.15 -6.53
N GLY A 42 13.41 21.65 -7.41
CA GLY A 42 14.67 21.03 -7.00
C GLY A 42 14.50 19.70 -6.26
N VAL A 43 13.34 19.04 -6.42
CA VAL A 43 13.01 17.80 -5.70
C VAL A 43 13.40 16.54 -6.46
N LEU A 44 13.95 16.66 -7.67
CA LEU A 44 14.46 15.55 -8.46
C LEU A 44 15.91 15.22 -8.10
N GLY A 45 16.29 13.99 -8.35
CA GLY A 45 17.65 13.49 -8.12
C GLY A 45 17.78 12.65 -6.86
N SER A 46 18.86 11.88 -6.84
CA SER A 46 19.24 11.04 -5.70
C SER A 46 20.16 11.84 -4.78
N THR A 47 20.03 11.61 -3.50
CA THR A 47 21.06 12.01 -2.54
C THR A 47 22.25 11.04 -2.64
N GLN A 48 23.39 11.37 -2.05
CA GLN A 48 24.51 10.43 -1.93
C GLN A 48 24.31 9.43 -0.79
N ASP A 49 23.24 9.60 -0.03
CA ASP A 49 22.92 8.78 1.13
C ASP A 49 22.01 7.60 0.74
N GLU A 50 22.25 6.47 1.36
CA GLU A 50 21.35 5.31 1.34
C GLU A 50 20.43 5.39 2.56
N ASN A 51 19.18 4.99 2.40
CA ASN A 51 18.29 4.84 3.55
C ASN A 51 18.73 3.60 4.36
N ILE A 52 18.14 3.43 5.54
CA ILE A 52 18.37 2.30 6.44
C ILE A 52 18.14 0.92 5.80
N GLN A 53 17.48 0.89 4.66
CA GLN A 53 17.15 -0.28 3.88
C GLN A 53 18.21 -0.59 2.80
N GLY A 54 19.26 0.26 2.66
CA GLY A 54 20.29 0.17 1.62
C GLY A 54 19.78 0.58 0.22
N GLU A 55 18.70 1.36 0.16
CA GLU A 55 18.19 1.95 -1.09
C GLU A 55 18.65 3.40 -1.22
N THR A 56 19.05 3.82 -2.42
CA THR A 56 19.44 5.21 -2.68
C THR A 56 18.25 6.13 -2.47
N GLN A 57 18.33 6.99 -1.46
CA GLN A 57 17.26 7.89 -1.09
C GLN A 57 17.11 9.04 -2.08
N LYS A 58 15.89 9.35 -2.47
CA LYS A 58 15.58 10.51 -3.30
C LYS A 58 15.28 11.72 -2.41
N GLN A 59 15.58 12.92 -2.92
CA GLN A 59 15.31 14.14 -2.16
C GLN A 59 13.83 14.30 -1.81
N LEU A 60 12.94 13.83 -2.67
CA LEU A 60 11.50 13.90 -2.43
C LEU A 60 11.05 12.91 -1.33
N ASP A 61 11.72 11.75 -1.15
CA ASP A 61 11.45 10.83 -0.03
C ASP A 61 11.71 11.53 1.31
N ILE A 62 12.88 12.19 1.44
CA ILE A 62 13.25 12.95 2.65
C ILE A 62 12.23 14.05 2.94
N ILE A 63 11.86 14.82 1.93
CA ILE A 63 10.91 15.92 2.07
C ILE A 63 9.54 15.40 2.48
N SER A 64 9.07 14.32 1.84
CA SER A 64 7.75 13.72 2.12
C SER A 64 7.70 13.13 3.53
N ASN A 65 8.76 12.42 3.93
CA ASN A 65 8.90 11.88 5.29
C ASN A 65 8.87 13.00 6.33
N GLN A 66 9.67 14.06 6.14
CA GLN A 66 9.72 15.16 7.08
C GLN A 66 8.39 15.91 7.19
N LEU A 67 7.69 16.17 6.08
CA LEU A 67 6.38 16.82 6.09
C LEU A 67 5.34 16.01 6.87
N LEU A 68 5.26 14.71 6.63
CA LEU A 68 4.34 13.83 7.36
C LEU A 68 4.68 13.80 8.85
N LYS A 69 5.96 13.66 9.20
CA LYS A 69 6.40 13.66 10.60
C LYS A 69 6.06 14.97 11.29
N ASP A 70 6.41 16.11 10.74
CA ASP A 70 6.21 17.41 11.39
C ASP A 70 4.73 17.68 11.68
N LEU A 71 3.85 17.40 10.72
CA LEU A 71 2.43 17.63 10.89
C LEU A 71 1.80 16.61 11.85
N LEU A 72 2.15 15.33 11.76
CA LEU A 72 1.60 14.29 12.62
C LEU A 72 2.10 14.41 14.07
N LEU A 73 3.35 14.84 14.30
CA LEU A 73 3.87 15.14 15.65
C LEU A 73 3.11 16.29 16.33
N ALA A 74 2.63 17.26 15.55
CA ALA A 74 1.82 18.37 16.06
C ALA A 74 0.33 17.99 16.23
N CYS A 75 -0.11 16.82 15.76
CA CYS A 75 -1.48 16.36 15.78
C CYS A 75 -1.82 15.74 17.15
N ALA A 76 -2.63 16.41 17.97
CA ALA A 76 -2.91 16.00 19.34
C ALA A 76 -3.41 14.54 19.50
N PRO A 77 -4.27 13.97 18.63
CA PRO A 77 -4.70 12.58 18.74
C PRO A 77 -3.64 11.52 18.40
N VAL A 78 -2.44 11.91 17.90
CA VAL A 78 -1.39 10.96 17.49
C VAL A 78 -0.49 10.62 18.67
N ALA A 79 -0.34 9.34 18.99
CA ALA A 79 0.52 8.83 20.06
C ALA A 79 1.94 8.50 19.59
N ALA A 80 2.06 7.91 18.40
CA ALA A 80 3.33 7.54 17.80
C ALA A 80 3.22 7.40 16.28
N LEU A 81 4.36 7.46 15.61
CA LEU A 81 4.53 7.31 14.17
C LEU A 81 5.48 6.17 13.87
N ALA A 82 5.24 5.47 12.78
CA ALA A 82 6.17 4.55 12.14
C ALA A 82 6.28 4.92 10.65
N SER A 83 7.47 5.21 10.19
CA SER A 83 7.77 5.47 8.79
C SER A 83 8.65 4.39 8.20
N GLU A 84 8.50 4.12 6.92
CA GLU A 84 9.40 3.26 6.18
C GLU A 84 10.84 3.79 6.20
N GLU A 85 11.01 5.11 6.26
CA GLU A 85 12.29 5.83 6.19
C GLU A 85 12.96 6.05 7.57
N GLU A 86 12.35 5.60 8.67
CA GLU A 86 12.88 5.73 10.03
C GLU A 86 13.22 4.36 10.62
N ASP A 87 14.36 4.24 11.30
CA ASP A 87 14.82 2.98 11.93
C ASP A 87 13.86 2.47 13.01
N THR A 88 13.28 3.41 13.76
CA THR A 88 12.44 3.15 14.91
C THR A 88 11.22 4.04 14.89
N ILE A 89 10.28 3.77 15.77
CA ILE A 89 9.11 4.64 15.92
C ILE A 89 9.50 6.03 16.42
N VAL A 90 8.68 7.02 16.09
CA VAL A 90 8.77 8.38 16.62
C VAL A 90 7.61 8.60 17.57
N ALA A 91 7.90 8.78 18.86
CA ALA A 91 6.89 9.08 19.87
C ALA A 91 6.34 10.51 19.67
N ALA A 92 5.02 10.66 19.81
CA ALA A 92 4.32 11.93 19.73
C ALA A 92 3.62 12.28 21.06
N ASN A 93 2.30 12.39 21.07
CA ASN A 93 1.57 12.76 22.28
C ASN A 93 1.26 11.52 23.16
N PRO A 94 1.72 11.47 24.44
CA PRO A 94 1.50 10.32 25.30
C PRO A 94 0.03 10.02 25.63
N VAL A 95 -0.88 10.96 25.39
CA VAL A 95 -2.33 10.78 25.56
C VAL A 95 -3.05 10.67 24.21
N GLY A 96 -2.31 10.55 23.12
CA GLY A 96 -2.86 10.34 21.78
C GLY A 96 -3.58 8.99 21.70
N LYS A 97 -4.63 8.93 20.89
CA LYS A 97 -5.49 7.75 20.75
C LYS A 97 -5.16 6.88 19.54
N TYR A 98 -4.29 7.37 18.64
CA TYR A 98 -3.98 6.72 17.38
C TYR A 98 -2.48 6.65 17.14
N VAL A 99 -2.07 5.59 16.48
CA VAL A 99 -0.72 5.46 15.92
C VAL A 99 -0.82 5.38 14.40
N VAL A 100 0.14 6.01 13.71
CA VAL A 100 0.12 6.14 12.25
C VAL A 100 1.37 5.50 11.66
N ALA A 101 1.16 4.55 10.75
CA ALA A 101 2.24 3.97 9.96
C ALA A 101 2.11 4.43 8.50
N PHE A 102 3.22 4.78 7.86
CA PHE A 102 3.20 5.28 6.49
C PHE A 102 4.47 4.97 5.71
N ASP A 103 4.31 4.75 4.41
CA ASP A 103 5.33 4.91 3.39
C ASP A 103 5.16 6.33 2.84
N PRO A 104 6.14 7.21 3.04
CA PRO A 104 6.00 8.60 2.63
C PRO A 104 5.93 8.77 1.11
N LEU A 105 6.58 7.87 0.35
CA LEU A 105 6.61 7.98 -1.11
C LEU A 105 6.90 6.65 -1.83
N ASP A 106 5.88 5.78 -1.92
CA ASP A 106 5.94 4.56 -2.72
C ASP A 106 6.26 4.84 -4.20
N GLY A 107 7.14 4.04 -4.76
CA GLY A 107 7.54 4.13 -6.16
C GLY A 107 8.59 5.19 -6.44
N SER A 108 9.47 5.51 -5.49
CA SER A 108 10.50 6.56 -5.62
C SER A 108 11.40 6.41 -6.86
N SER A 109 11.58 5.21 -7.39
CA SER A 109 12.27 4.97 -8.67
C SER A 109 11.58 5.62 -9.88
N ASN A 110 10.29 5.95 -9.77
CA ASN A 110 9.50 6.58 -10.82
C ASN A 110 9.57 8.12 -10.80
N ILE A 111 10.20 8.73 -9.80
CA ILE A 111 10.27 10.20 -9.65
C ILE A 111 10.96 10.82 -10.87
N ASP A 112 12.16 10.35 -11.20
CA ASP A 112 13.00 10.95 -12.23
C ASP A 112 12.47 10.73 -13.65
N ILE A 113 11.57 9.77 -13.84
CA ILE A 113 10.92 9.48 -15.13
C ILE A 113 9.51 10.05 -15.22
N ASN A 114 9.09 10.86 -14.22
CA ASN A 114 7.75 11.43 -14.12
C ASN A 114 6.64 10.37 -14.15
N GLY A 115 6.90 9.22 -13.51
CA GLY A 115 5.95 8.11 -13.37
C GLY A 115 5.02 8.31 -12.18
N GLN A 116 4.13 7.32 -11.97
CA GLN A 116 3.22 7.31 -10.82
C GLN A 116 3.98 7.01 -9.54
N ILE A 117 3.70 7.79 -8.50
CA ILE A 117 4.21 7.65 -7.12
C ILE A 117 3.07 7.97 -6.15
N GLY A 118 3.24 7.65 -4.88
CA GLY A 118 2.20 7.98 -3.90
C GLY A 118 2.61 7.79 -2.46
N THR A 119 1.80 8.31 -1.54
CA THR A 119 1.93 8.10 -0.10
C THR A 119 0.96 7.03 0.34
N ILE A 120 1.41 6.02 1.10
CA ILE A 120 0.55 4.98 1.68
C ILE A 120 0.49 5.19 3.18
N PHE A 121 -0.69 5.03 3.79
CA PHE A 121 -0.84 5.16 5.24
C PHE A 121 -1.83 4.19 5.84
N SER A 122 -1.59 3.82 7.10
CA SER A 122 -2.51 3.10 7.95
C SER A 122 -2.58 3.72 9.35
N ILE A 123 -3.76 3.71 9.94
CA ILE A 123 -4.02 4.28 11.25
C ILE A 123 -4.61 3.19 12.13
N TYR A 124 -4.01 3.00 13.31
CA TYR A 124 -4.49 2.06 14.31
C TYR A 124 -4.87 2.82 15.59
N ARG A 125 -5.69 2.21 16.43
CA ARG A 125 -5.86 2.72 17.79
C ARG A 125 -4.59 2.46 18.60
N ALA A 126 -4.18 3.43 19.40
CA ALA A 126 -3.12 3.21 20.38
C ALA A 126 -3.55 2.15 21.41
N LEU A 127 -2.60 1.32 21.83
CA LEU A 127 -2.81 0.29 22.85
C LEU A 127 -2.57 0.89 24.23
N ASP A 128 -3.61 0.97 25.06
CA ASP A 128 -3.55 1.58 26.41
C ASP A 128 -2.56 0.86 27.34
N SER A 129 -2.36 -0.44 27.12
CA SER A 129 -1.45 -1.27 27.93
C SER A 129 0.02 -1.17 27.53
N VAL A 130 0.33 -0.42 26.46
CA VAL A 130 1.67 -0.33 25.88
C VAL A 130 2.15 1.13 25.92
N PRO A 131 3.37 1.42 26.39
CA PRO A 131 3.91 2.78 26.34
C PRO A 131 3.89 3.34 24.92
N HIS A 132 3.51 4.62 24.78
CA HIS A 132 3.40 5.31 23.46
C HIS A 132 4.73 5.35 22.69
N ASN A 133 5.86 5.25 23.39
CA ASN A 133 7.21 5.21 22.81
C ASN A 133 7.74 3.77 22.58
N SER A 134 6.87 2.78 22.61
CA SER A 134 7.23 1.37 22.35
C SER A 134 6.82 0.94 20.95
N GLU A 135 7.68 0.24 20.24
CA GLU A 135 7.36 -0.39 18.94
C GLU A 135 6.18 -1.37 19.01
N LEU A 136 5.91 -1.91 20.19
CA LEU A 136 4.76 -2.78 20.43
C LEU A 136 3.41 -2.10 20.16
N GLN A 137 3.38 -0.76 20.08
CA GLN A 137 2.21 -0.02 19.60
C GLN A 137 1.79 -0.41 18.18
N PHE A 138 2.75 -0.81 17.34
CA PHE A 138 2.53 -1.23 15.96
C PHE A 138 2.42 -2.76 15.80
N ASN A 139 2.55 -3.52 16.89
CA ASN A 139 2.40 -4.96 16.86
C ASN A 139 0.92 -5.37 16.85
N GLN A 140 0.19 -4.86 15.86
CA GLN A 140 -1.24 -5.06 15.66
C GLN A 140 -1.49 -5.67 14.27
N LYS A 141 -2.44 -6.62 14.19
CA LYS A 141 -2.85 -7.22 12.90
C LYS A 141 -3.43 -6.16 11.98
N GLY A 142 -3.27 -6.34 10.66
CA GLY A 142 -3.89 -5.46 9.66
C GLY A 142 -5.41 -5.36 9.78
N SER A 143 -6.08 -6.37 10.32
CA SER A 143 -7.53 -6.33 10.60
C SER A 143 -7.93 -5.35 11.71
N GLN A 144 -6.99 -4.82 12.49
CA GLN A 144 -7.21 -3.83 13.56
C GLN A 144 -7.06 -2.37 13.07
N GLN A 145 -6.75 -2.16 11.81
CA GLN A 145 -6.68 -0.81 11.23
C GLN A 145 -8.02 -0.07 11.40
N ALA A 146 -7.97 1.13 11.96
CA ALA A 146 -9.12 2.04 12.04
C ALA A 146 -9.35 2.77 10.70
N CYS A 147 -8.26 2.96 9.93
CA CYS A 147 -8.29 3.58 8.62
C CYS A 147 -7.08 3.13 7.81
N ALA A 148 -7.27 2.94 6.51
CA ALA A 148 -6.21 2.73 5.54
C ALA A 148 -6.44 3.56 4.28
N GLY A 149 -5.38 4.04 3.66
CA GLY A 149 -5.48 4.81 2.44
C GLY A 149 -4.15 5.00 1.74
N TYR A 150 -4.25 5.52 0.53
CA TYR A 150 -3.11 6.06 -0.20
C TYR A 150 -3.49 7.31 -0.98
N VAL A 151 -2.51 8.16 -1.19
CA VAL A 151 -2.62 9.30 -2.12
C VAL A 151 -1.74 9.00 -3.33
N LEU A 152 -2.35 8.95 -4.51
CA LEU A 152 -1.67 8.72 -5.79
C LEU A 152 -1.37 10.07 -6.44
N TYR A 153 -0.10 10.34 -6.70
CA TYR A 153 0.38 11.53 -7.42
C TYR A 153 0.60 11.14 -8.90
N GLY A 154 -0.41 11.38 -9.73
CA GLY A 154 -0.44 11.06 -11.14
C GLY A 154 -1.02 12.23 -11.97
N PRO A 155 -1.63 11.96 -13.12
CA PRO A 155 -2.32 12.98 -13.93
C PRO A 155 -3.34 13.80 -13.14
N SER A 156 -3.99 13.15 -12.16
CA SER A 156 -4.76 13.77 -11.08
C SER A 156 -4.19 13.30 -9.75
N THR A 157 -4.30 14.11 -8.69
CA THR A 157 -4.02 13.65 -7.34
C THR A 157 -5.27 13.00 -6.78
N LEU A 158 -5.18 11.70 -6.46
CA LEU A 158 -6.29 10.91 -5.97
C LEU A 158 -6.03 10.44 -4.55
N LEU A 159 -7.05 10.49 -3.70
CA LEU A 159 -7.06 9.82 -2.40
C LEU A 159 -8.00 8.61 -2.50
N VAL A 160 -7.48 7.42 -2.21
CA VAL A 160 -8.29 6.22 -2.00
C VAL A 160 -8.21 5.84 -0.53
N ILE A 161 -9.37 5.67 0.12
CA ILE A 161 -9.45 5.52 1.57
C ILE A 161 -10.58 4.59 1.98
N THR A 162 -10.39 3.88 3.09
CA THR A 162 -11.42 3.12 3.79
C THR A 162 -11.30 3.30 5.31
N THR A 163 -12.45 3.36 5.97
CA THR A 163 -12.60 3.26 7.43
C THR A 163 -13.40 2.00 7.81
N GLY A 164 -13.32 0.95 6.96
CA GLY A 164 -14.08 -0.28 7.13
C GLY A 164 -15.50 -0.25 6.55
N LYS A 165 -15.94 0.87 5.94
CA LYS A 165 -17.27 1.06 5.34
C LYS A 165 -17.23 1.13 3.81
N GLY A 166 -16.46 0.23 3.19
CA GLY A 166 -16.19 0.28 1.75
C GLY A 166 -15.01 1.18 1.41
N THR A 167 -14.51 1.04 0.18
CA THR A 167 -13.38 1.82 -0.34
C THR A 167 -13.90 2.92 -1.25
N ARG A 168 -13.42 4.14 -1.04
CA ARG A 168 -13.85 5.35 -1.76
C ARG A 168 -12.68 6.03 -2.44
N CYS A 169 -12.97 6.77 -3.50
CA CYS A 169 -12.00 7.61 -4.18
C CYS A 169 -12.44 9.08 -4.16
N PHE A 170 -11.46 9.94 -3.90
CA PHE A 170 -11.59 11.39 -3.96
C PHE A 170 -10.52 11.95 -4.89
N THR A 171 -10.85 13.03 -5.59
CA THR A 171 -9.91 13.76 -6.44
C THR A 171 -9.61 15.12 -5.80
N LEU A 172 -8.36 15.51 -5.77
CA LEU A 172 -7.95 16.83 -5.31
C LEU A 172 -8.36 17.90 -6.33
N ASP A 173 -9.30 18.76 -5.93
CA ASP A 173 -9.53 20.02 -6.63
C ASP A 173 -8.41 20.99 -6.27
N SER A 174 -7.45 21.16 -7.18
CA SER A 174 -6.30 22.02 -6.96
C SER A 174 -6.63 23.50 -6.89
N THR A 175 -7.84 23.91 -7.29
CA THR A 175 -8.27 25.32 -7.23
C THR A 175 -8.78 25.69 -5.84
N GLN A 176 -9.39 24.74 -5.14
CA GLN A 176 -9.94 24.93 -3.80
C GLN A 176 -9.14 24.22 -2.70
N GLY A 177 -8.20 23.35 -3.06
CA GLY A 177 -7.40 22.57 -2.11
C GLY A 177 -8.21 21.50 -1.35
N ASN A 178 -9.33 21.03 -1.91
CA ASN A 178 -10.22 20.07 -1.29
C ASN A 178 -10.26 18.75 -2.04
N PHE A 179 -10.26 17.62 -1.31
CA PHE A 179 -10.55 16.32 -1.89
C PHE A 179 -12.07 16.15 -2.03
N LEU A 180 -12.53 16.01 -3.28
CA LEU A 180 -13.94 15.84 -3.66
C LEU A 180 -14.23 14.39 -4.02
N LEU A 181 -15.35 13.85 -3.52
CA LEU A 181 -15.77 12.48 -3.76
C LEU A 181 -16.03 12.22 -5.26
N THR A 182 -15.26 11.34 -5.87
CA THR A 182 -15.41 10.96 -7.27
C THR A 182 -15.89 9.52 -7.47
N ALA A 183 -15.69 8.64 -6.46
CA ALA A 183 -16.32 7.32 -6.39
C ALA A 183 -16.71 7.02 -4.95
N ASP A 184 -18.02 6.91 -4.68
CA ASP A 184 -18.54 6.62 -3.34
C ASP A 184 -18.37 5.16 -2.93
N THR A 185 -18.29 4.27 -3.90
CA THR A 185 -18.02 2.85 -3.69
C THR A 185 -17.19 2.31 -4.85
N ILE A 186 -16.00 1.81 -4.53
CA ILE A 186 -15.19 1.03 -5.47
C ILE A 186 -15.56 -0.44 -5.27
N GLN A 187 -15.84 -1.14 -6.36
CA GLN A 187 -16.10 -2.57 -6.38
C GLN A 187 -15.18 -3.24 -7.42
N ILE A 188 -14.30 -4.11 -6.94
CA ILE A 188 -13.41 -4.87 -7.80
C ILE A 188 -14.20 -5.99 -8.48
N ALA A 189 -14.08 -6.12 -9.80
CA ALA A 189 -14.62 -7.29 -10.51
C ALA A 189 -14.03 -8.59 -9.95
N LYS A 190 -14.87 -9.58 -9.70
CA LYS A 190 -14.42 -10.87 -9.15
C LYS A 190 -13.48 -11.62 -10.08
N ASP A 191 -13.71 -11.50 -11.39
CA ASP A 191 -12.90 -12.08 -12.46
C ASP A 191 -12.05 -11.01 -13.13
N THR A 192 -10.90 -11.40 -13.65
CA THR A 192 -10.00 -10.47 -14.34
C THR A 192 -9.28 -11.13 -15.51
N GLN A 193 -8.67 -10.28 -16.34
CA GLN A 193 -7.73 -10.63 -17.40
C GLN A 193 -6.47 -9.73 -17.35
N GLU A 194 -6.21 -9.12 -16.21
CA GLU A 194 -5.01 -8.30 -16.01
C GLU A 194 -4.22 -8.80 -14.80
N PHE A 195 -2.89 -8.78 -14.93
CA PHE A 195 -1.98 -9.06 -13.84
C PHE A 195 -0.80 -8.08 -13.83
N ALA A 196 -0.26 -7.83 -12.65
CA ALA A 196 0.88 -6.96 -12.42
C ALA A 196 1.94 -7.74 -11.61
N ILE A 197 3.12 -7.94 -12.18
CA ILE A 197 4.26 -8.59 -11.54
C ILE A 197 5.55 -8.15 -12.23
N ASN A 198 6.66 -8.09 -11.49
CA ASN A 198 7.96 -7.84 -12.10
C ASN A 198 8.52 -9.10 -12.76
N MET A 199 8.22 -9.29 -14.04
CA MET A 199 8.66 -10.47 -14.83
C MET A 199 10.17 -10.69 -14.86
N SER A 200 10.98 -9.65 -14.63
CA SER A 200 12.44 -9.82 -14.59
C SER A 200 12.92 -10.70 -13.43
N ASN A 201 12.08 -10.93 -12.44
CA ASN A 201 12.34 -11.77 -11.28
C ASN A 201 11.92 -13.25 -11.47
N SER A 202 11.33 -13.62 -12.62
CA SER A 202 10.78 -14.96 -12.86
C SER A 202 11.77 -16.10 -12.58
N ARG A 203 13.05 -15.91 -12.91
CA ARG A 203 14.12 -16.87 -12.65
C ARG A 203 14.42 -17.14 -11.16
N PHE A 204 13.87 -16.32 -10.27
CA PHE A 204 14.10 -16.40 -8.82
C PHE A 204 12.88 -16.90 -8.04
N TRP A 205 11.70 -16.98 -8.68
CA TRP A 205 10.49 -17.48 -8.04
C TRP A 205 10.55 -18.98 -7.80
N ASN A 206 9.72 -19.47 -6.88
CA ASN A 206 9.45 -20.89 -6.75
C ASN A 206 8.74 -21.42 -8.01
N GLU A 207 8.69 -22.74 -8.15
CA GLU A 207 8.11 -23.40 -9.32
C GLU A 207 6.61 -23.12 -9.45
N ASP A 208 5.87 -23.15 -8.34
CA ASP A 208 4.43 -22.93 -8.31
C ASP A 208 4.03 -21.55 -8.85
N MET A 209 4.74 -20.50 -8.43
CA MET A 209 4.54 -19.15 -8.95
C MET A 209 4.89 -19.04 -10.43
N ARG A 210 5.96 -19.72 -10.86
CA ARG A 210 6.29 -19.74 -12.29
C ARG A 210 5.22 -20.43 -13.11
N CYS A 211 4.74 -21.60 -12.69
CA CYS A 211 3.65 -22.32 -13.36
C CYS A 211 2.40 -21.45 -13.47
N TYR A 212 2.00 -20.78 -12.38
CA TYR A 212 0.87 -19.87 -12.40
C TYR A 212 1.03 -18.77 -13.47
N ILE A 213 2.19 -18.11 -13.49
CA ILE A 213 2.44 -17.01 -14.44
C ILE A 213 2.56 -17.53 -15.89
N ASP A 214 3.22 -18.67 -16.11
CA ASP A 214 3.34 -19.28 -17.43
C ASP A 214 1.95 -19.62 -18.02
N ASP A 215 1.04 -20.11 -17.21
CA ASP A 215 -0.35 -20.37 -17.61
C ASP A 215 -1.13 -19.07 -17.93
N LEU A 216 -0.86 -17.97 -17.24
CA LEU A 216 -1.41 -16.67 -17.64
C LEU A 216 -0.87 -16.22 -19.00
N ILE A 217 0.42 -16.46 -19.27
CA ILE A 217 1.10 -16.08 -20.52
C ILE A 217 0.64 -16.96 -21.68
N LEU A 218 0.46 -18.28 -21.48
CA LEU A 218 -0.11 -19.18 -22.48
C LEU A 218 -1.51 -18.74 -22.93
N GLY A 219 -2.25 -18.08 -22.06
CA GLY A 219 -3.50 -17.41 -22.39
C GLY A 219 -4.59 -18.37 -22.90
N GLU A 220 -5.13 -18.09 -24.09
CA GLU A 220 -6.24 -18.87 -24.68
C GLU A 220 -5.85 -20.31 -25.06
N THR A 221 -4.57 -20.54 -25.33
CA THR A 221 -4.05 -21.87 -25.72
C THR A 221 -3.62 -22.70 -24.53
N GLY A 222 -3.52 -22.10 -23.35
CA GLY A 222 -3.15 -22.74 -22.10
C GLY A 222 -4.37 -23.21 -21.28
N PRO A 223 -4.13 -23.76 -20.09
CA PRO A 223 -5.19 -24.31 -19.23
C PRO A 223 -6.19 -23.26 -18.75
N ARG A 224 -5.78 -21.98 -18.68
CA ARG A 224 -6.66 -20.88 -18.28
C ARG A 224 -7.69 -20.49 -19.35
N GLN A 225 -7.49 -20.82 -20.61
CA GLN A 225 -8.38 -20.57 -21.75
C GLN A 225 -8.88 -19.10 -21.82
N LYS A 226 -8.06 -18.17 -21.35
CA LYS A 226 -8.34 -16.72 -21.29
C LYS A 226 -7.11 -15.93 -21.74
N ARG A 227 -7.33 -14.83 -22.43
CA ARG A 227 -6.26 -13.91 -22.77
C ARG A 227 -5.98 -12.99 -21.59
N TYR A 228 -4.75 -12.99 -21.04
CA TYR A 228 -4.30 -12.10 -19.99
C TYR A 228 -3.39 -11.00 -20.53
N ASN A 229 -3.39 -9.84 -19.86
CA ASN A 229 -2.51 -8.73 -20.18
C ASN A 229 -1.70 -8.33 -18.93
N MET A 230 -0.39 -8.34 -19.04
CA MET A 230 0.47 -7.80 -18.00
C MET A 230 0.44 -6.26 -18.02
N ARG A 231 0.32 -5.65 -16.85
CA ARG A 231 0.42 -4.22 -16.62
C ARG A 231 1.27 -3.98 -15.38
N TRP A 232 2.38 -3.27 -15.52
CA TRP A 232 3.34 -3.04 -14.44
C TRP A 232 3.78 -1.57 -14.43
N ASN A 233 3.50 -0.85 -13.34
CA ASN A 233 3.88 0.55 -13.13
C ASN A 233 5.16 0.72 -12.31
N ALA A 234 5.63 -0.35 -11.66
CA ALA A 234 6.75 -0.35 -10.73
C ALA A 234 6.57 0.57 -9.50
N ALA A 235 5.33 0.89 -9.17
CA ALA A 235 4.91 1.56 -7.94
C ALA A 235 3.62 0.88 -7.45
N MET A 236 3.61 0.42 -6.19
CA MET A 236 2.49 -0.34 -5.65
C MET A 236 1.18 0.47 -5.69
N VAL A 237 1.24 1.76 -5.36
CA VAL A 237 0.07 2.65 -5.45
C VAL A 237 -0.53 2.69 -6.85
N GLY A 238 0.30 2.72 -7.90
CA GLY A 238 -0.16 2.75 -9.28
C GLY A 238 -0.75 1.42 -9.75
N ASP A 239 -0.09 0.32 -9.41
CA ASP A 239 -0.54 -1.03 -9.77
C ASP A 239 -1.82 -1.40 -9.02
N VAL A 240 -1.88 -1.16 -7.69
CA VAL A 240 -3.08 -1.40 -6.87
C VAL A 240 -4.23 -0.50 -7.28
N HIS A 241 -3.98 0.77 -7.62
CA HIS A 241 -5.02 1.67 -8.12
C HIS A 241 -5.66 1.13 -9.41
N ARG A 242 -4.84 0.56 -10.31
CA ARG A 242 -5.35 -0.09 -11.51
C ARG A 242 -6.21 -1.31 -11.19
N VAL A 243 -5.77 -2.15 -10.24
CA VAL A 243 -6.55 -3.32 -9.76
C VAL A 243 -7.89 -2.89 -9.17
N LEU A 244 -7.92 -1.85 -8.32
CA LEU A 244 -9.15 -1.30 -7.74
C LEU A 244 -10.15 -0.82 -8.80
N THR A 245 -9.65 -0.23 -9.90
CA THR A 245 -10.50 0.42 -10.90
C THR A 245 -10.92 -0.49 -12.05
N ARG A 246 -10.12 -1.50 -12.40
CA ARG A 246 -10.36 -2.36 -13.58
C ARG A 246 -10.48 -3.85 -13.28
N GLY A 247 -10.24 -4.25 -12.04
CA GLY A 247 -9.92 -5.62 -11.71
C GLY A 247 -8.46 -5.95 -12.09
N GLY A 248 -7.95 -7.04 -11.55
CA GLY A 248 -6.58 -7.46 -11.76
C GLY A 248 -6.07 -8.26 -10.57
N ILE A 249 -4.86 -8.77 -10.70
CA ILE A 249 -4.08 -9.31 -9.59
C ILE A 249 -2.72 -8.64 -9.55
N PHE A 250 -2.33 -8.11 -8.41
CA PHE A 250 -1.00 -7.61 -8.11
C PHE A 250 -0.22 -8.65 -7.32
N LEU A 251 0.99 -8.93 -7.77
CA LEU A 251 1.84 -9.99 -7.24
C LEU A 251 3.24 -9.46 -6.93
N TYR A 252 3.66 -9.65 -5.70
CA TYR A 252 5.05 -9.51 -5.29
C TYR A 252 5.43 -10.71 -4.42
N PRO A 253 5.70 -11.87 -5.06
CA PRO A 253 5.99 -13.12 -4.37
C PRO A 253 7.36 -13.09 -3.69
N SER A 254 7.62 -14.09 -2.84
CA SER A 254 8.96 -14.40 -2.37
C SER A 254 9.88 -14.82 -3.53
N ASP A 255 11.16 -14.54 -3.38
CA ASP A 255 12.17 -14.97 -4.35
C ASP A 255 13.47 -15.41 -3.66
N ASN A 256 14.32 -16.13 -4.39
CA ASN A 256 15.53 -16.72 -3.84
C ASN A 256 16.80 -15.88 -4.06
N ARG A 257 16.69 -14.61 -4.50
CA ARG A 257 17.86 -13.73 -4.70
C ARG A 257 18.60 -13.45 -3.40
N ASN A 258 17.84 -13.34 -2.30
CA ASN A 258 18.40 -13.16 -0.98
C ASN A 258 17.69 -14.09 0.00
N ALA A 259 18.31 -15.22 0.31
CA ALA A 259 17.72 -16.21 1.21
C ALA A 259 17.44 -15.68 2.63
N LYS A 260 18.15 -14.63 3.07
CA LYS A 260 17.89 -13.99 4.38
C LYS A 260 16.70 -13.02 4.34
N GLN A 261 16.33 -12.56 3.16
CA GLN A 261 15.25 -11.60 2.95
C GLN A 261 14.54 -11.90 1.62
N PRO A 262 13.73 -12.99 1.59
CA PRO A 262 13.11 -13.49 0.35
C PRO A 262 11.98 -12.61 -0.16
N VAL A 263 11.53 -11.63 0.62
CA VAL A 263 10.40 -10.74 0.31
C VAL A 263 10.83 -9.28 0.39
N LYS A 264 10.20 -8.40 -0.38
CA LYS A 264 10.56 -6.98 -0.46
C LYS A 264 9.58 -6.06 0.25
N LEU A 265 8.27 -6.21 0.02
CA LEU A 265 7.25 -5.29 0.51
C LEU A 265 7.06 -5.42 2.02
N ARG A 266 6.77 -4.31 2.68
CA ARG A 266 6.63 -4.26 4.14
C ARG A 266 5.19 -4.46 4.55
N LEU A 267 5.02 -5.25 5.62
CA LEU A 267 3.69 -5.58 6.13
C LEU A 267 2.92 -4.35 6.60
N LEU A 268 3.56 -3.51 7.42
CA LEU A 268 2.91 -2.41 8.12
C LEU A 268 2.59 -1.21 7.22
N TYR A 269 3.53 -0.86 6.33
CA TYR A 269 3.45 0.38 5.55
C TYR A 269 2.75 0.21 4.20
N GLU A 270 2.81 -0.99 3.61
CA GLU A 270 2.37 -1.26 2.25
C GLU A 270 1.28 -2.35 2.22
N ALA A 271 1.57 -3.56 2.68
CA ALA A 271 0.70 -4.71 2.51
C ALA A 271 -0.62 -4.60 3.30
N ASN A 272 -0.57 -4.21 4.58
CA ASN A 272 -1.75 -4.06 5.42
C ASN A 272 -2.73 -3.00 4.89
N PRO A 273 -2.31 -1.74 4.62
CA PRO A 273 -3.23 -0.73 4.11
C PRO A 273 -3.81 -1.12 2.75
N MET A 274 -3.00 -1.64 1.83
CA MET A 274 -3.47 -2.06 0.52
C MET A 274 -4.43 -3.26 0.60
N ALA A 275 -4.15 -4.25 1.46
CA ALA A 275 -5.07 -5.37 1.68
C ALA A 275 -6.41 -4.91 2.25
N MET A 276 -6.43 -3.97 3.20
CA MET A 276 -7.68 -3.41 3.73
C MET A 276 -8.50 -2.70 2.66
N LEU A 277 -7.87 -1.91 1.80
CA LEU A 277 -8.53 -1.24 0.68
C LEU A 277 -9.13 -2.23 -0.32
N ILE A 278 -8.35 -3.22 -0.72
CA ILE A 278 -8.76 -4.26 -1.67
C ILE A 278 -9.92 -5.09 -1.13
N GLU A 279 -9.86 -5.53 0.13
CA GLU A 279 -10.93 -6.35 0.70
C GLU A 279 -12.23 -5.56 0.93
N ASN A 280 -12.13 -4.29 1.34
CA ASN A 280 -13.31 -3.41 1.44
C ASN A 280 -13.89 -3.04 0.07
N ALA A 281 -13.17 -3.30 -1.02
CA ALA A 281 -13.65 -3.19 -2.40
C ALA A 281 -14.13 -4.55 -2.99
N GLY A 282 -14.21 -5.61 -2.18
CA GLY A 282 -14.69 -6.92 -2.60
C GLY A 282 -13.64 -7.84 -3.23
N GLY A 283 -12.37 -7.46 -3.19
CA GLY A 283 -11.23 -8.29 -3.57
C GLY A 283 -10.69 -9.14 -2.43
N LYS A 284 -9.46 -9.66 -2.58
CA LYS A 284 -8.73 -10.42 -1.56
C LYS A 284 -7.28 -9.97 -1.46
N GLY A 285 -6.73 -10.02 -0.23
CA GLY A 285 -5.32 -9.76 0.07
C GLY A 285 -4.69 -10.90 0.85
N TRP A 286 -3.73 -11.61 0.22
CA TRP A 286 -3.09 -12.79 0.79
C TRP A 286 -1.55 -12.66 0.69
N SER A 287 -0.86 -13.26 1.64
CA SER A 287 0.52 -13.69 1.46
C SER A 287 0.51 -15.06 0.77
N GLU A 288 1.68 -15.65 0.60
CA GLU A 288 1.74 -17.03 0.09
C GLU A 288 1.11 -18.07 1.04
N GLN A 289 0.94 -17.73 2.32
CA GLN A 289 0.53 -18.67 3.36
C GLN A 289 -0.82 -18.34 4.01
N GLN A 290 -1.12 -17.05 4.20
CA GLN A 290 -2.31 -16.63 4.94
C GLN A 290 -2.81 -15.26 4.47
N ARG A 291 -4.01 -14.91 4.90
CA ARG A 291 -4.58 -13.58 4.67
C ARG A 291 -3.70 -12.50 5.30
N ILE A 292 -3.32 -11.48 4.53
CA ILE A 292 -2.42 -10.40 4.98
C ILE A 292 -2.93 -9.74 6.26
N LEU A 293 -4.22 -9.42 6.33
CA LEU A 293 -4.80 -8.74 7.48
C LEU A 293 -4.80 -9.56 8.78
N ASP A 294 -4.55 -10.88 8.73
CA ASP A 294 -4.48 -11.76 9.89
C ASP A 294 -3.04 -12.01 10.36
N ILE A 295 -2.05 -11.53 9.63
CA ILE A 295 -0.64 -11.65 10.03
C ILE A 295 -0.40 -10.81 11.29
N GLN A 296 0.18 -11.46 12.32
CA GLN A 296 0.62 -10.78 13.52
C GLN A 296 2.05 -10.28 13.30
N PRO A 297 2.30 -8.96 13.23
CA PRO A 297 3.64 -8.42 13.04
C PRO A 297 4.57 -8.87 14.17
N GLN A 298 5.80 -9.21 13.85
CA GLN A 298 6.85 -9.59 14.80
C GLN A 298 7.89 -8.48 14.98
N GLN A 299 8.01 -7.60 14.00
CA GLN A 299 8.95 -6.48 14.00
C GLN A 299 8.40 -5.32 13.15
N LEU A 300 8.89 -4.11 13.39
CA LEU A 300 8.40 -2.88 12.77
C LEU A 300 8.51 -2.91 11.23
N HIS A 301 9.65 -3.36 10.70
CA HIS A 301 9.93 -3.41 9.27
C HIS A 301 9.77 -4.81 8.66
N GLU A 302 8.85 -5.61 9.25
CA GLU A 302 8.57 -6.94 8.72
C GLU A 302 8.14 -6.88 7.26
N ARG A 303 8.70 -7.81 6.46
CA ARG A 303 8.39 -7.92 5.04
C ARG A 303 7.54 -9.15 4.76
N VAL A 304 6.72 -9.06 3.72
CA VAL A 304 5.75 -10.09 3.36
C VAL A 304 5.61 -10.21 1.85
N ALA A 305 5.33 -11.41 1.36
CA ALA A 305 4.85 -11.60 0.00
C ALA A 305 3.44 -11.04 -0.14
N VAL A 306 3.11 -10.46 -1.31
CA VAL A 306 1.83 -9.81 -1.55
C VAL A 306 1.15 -10.37 -2.79
N ILE A 307 -0.07 -10.85 -2.60
CA ILE A 307 -0.98 -11.35 -3.63
C ILE A 307 -2.33 -10.69 -3.35
N LEU A 308 -2.75 -9.72 -4.17
CA LEU A 308 -4.00 -9.02 -3.92
C LEU A 308 -4.72 -8.62 -5.21
N GLY A 309 -6.05 -8.59 -5.15
CA GLY A 309 -6.86 -8.20 -6.30
C GLY A 309 -8.20 -8.90 -6.39
N SER A 310 -8.61 -9.18 -7.63
CA SER A 310 -9.85 -9.87 -7.97
C SER A 310 -9.97 -11.22 -7.27
N ALA A 311 -11.07 -11.42 -6.53
CA ALA A 311 -11.19 -12.52 -5.58
C ALA A 311 -11.04 -13.92 -6.22
N ASN A 312 -11.60 -14.12 -7.43
CA ASN A 312 -11.49 -15.41 -8.12
C ASN A 312 -10.05 -15.66 -8.60
N GLU A 313 -9.34 -14.61 -9.06
CA GLU A 313 -7.97 -14.75 -9.54
C GLU A 313 -6.97 -14.97 -8.38
N VAL A 314 -7.19 -14.30 -7.24
CA VAL A 314 -6.39 -14.57 -6.02
C VAL A 314 -6.60 -16.01 -5.56
N ASN A 315 -7.85 -16.52 -5.52
CA ASN A 315 -8.11 -17.92 -5.17
C ASN A 315 -7.40 -18.89 -6.11
N GLU A 316 -7.44 -18.61 -7.41
CA GLU A 316 -6.78 -19.44 -8.41
C GLU A 316 -5.26 -19.46 -8.21
N CYS A 317 -4.63 -18.30 -8.03
CA CYS A 317 -3.20 -18.20 -7.71
C CYS A 317 -2.84 -19.06 -6.48
N LEU A 318 -3.65 -18.99 -5.43
CA LEU A 318 -3.43 -19.77 -4.21
C LEU A 318 -3.57 -21.29 -4.45
N THR A 319 -4.39 -21.74 -5.41
CA THR A 319 -4.45 -23.18 -5.74
C THR A 319 -3.14 -23.69 -6.31
N TYR A 320 -2.44 -22.90 -7.14
CA TYR A 320 -1.10 -23.24 -7.62
C TYR A 320 -0.10 -23.30 -6.48
N LEU A 321 -0.06 -22.28 -5.62
CA LEU A 321 0.91 -22.19 -4.53
C LEU A 321 0.74 -23.28 -3.45
N HIS A 322 -0.46 -23.87 -3.34
CA HIS A 322 -0.75 -24.91 -2.35
C HIS A 322 -0.85 -26.31 -2.94
N ALA A 323 -0.81 -26.46 -4.28
CA ALA A 323 -0.95 -27.77 -4.95
C ALA A 323 0.16 -28.75 -4.56
N HIS A 324 1.40 -28.26 -4.43
CA HIS A 324 2.57 -29.09 -4.12
C HIS A 324 2.84 -29.31 -2.62
N GLN A 325 2.07 -28.65 -1.74
CA GLN A 325 2.12 -29.01 -0.31
C GLN A 325 1.45 -30.35 0.00
N SER A 326 0.65 -30.88 -0.95
CA SER A 326 -0.03 -32.17 -0.82
C SER A 326 0.57 -33.32 -1.63
N ASP A 327 1.44 -33.05 -2.64
CA ASP A 327 2.07 -34.11 -3.45
C ASP A 327 3.52 -33.75 -3.75
N SER A 328 4.46 -34.47 -3.15
CA SER A 328 5.87 -34.42 -3.51
C SER A 328 6.09 -35.16 -4.83
N GLY A 329 5.81 -34.52 -5.96
CA GLY A 329 6.14 -35.08 -7.27
C GLY A 329 5.17 -34.76 -8.41
N GLY A 330 5.21 -33.56 -8.90
CA GLY A 330 4.58 -33.21 -10.16
C GLY A 330 5.37 -32.09 -10.85
N VAL A 331 5.85 -32.37 -12.04
CA VAL A 331 6.52 -31.39 -12.92
C VAL A 331 5.40 -30.68 -13.69
N CYS A 332 5.50 -29.35 -13.85
CA CYS A 332 4.64 -28.56 -14.74
C CYS A 332 4.70 -29.04 -16.18
#